data_cb7d0d7129e57584d10b3415dc777e12
#
_entry.id   cb7d0d7129e57584d10b3415dc777e12
#
_cell.length_a   1.000
_cell.length_b   1.000
_cell.length_c   1.000
_cell.angle_alpha   90.00
_cell.angle_beta   90.00
_cell.angle_gamma   90.00
#
_symmetry.space_group_name_H-M   'P 1'
#
loop_
_entity.id
_entity.type
_entity.pdbx_description
1 polymer ?
#
loop_
_entity_poly.entity_id
_entity_poly.type
_entity_poly.pdbx_seq_one_letter_code
_entity_poly.pdbx_strand_id
1 'polypeptide(L)'
;MDLLENAVQSIQVGVEDYVIGSGPRLLSSARNIHAGILLLFKEALLRLSPPNSEDALIKSAIVPTKDASGSIVFVGRGKSTVKRVEIEERFKALSISTDWKRFDKINRVRNEVEHFYTNLTQAALQGLIADSFLLIRNFIQSELGAEPHNLLGDQTWQTMLHVSEVYEEEKKQCAESLDKVDWESDVLASGVLDLSCRVCGSELLKPREQASSYQDTVLICSSCGDEENFESFIPRAVQEALQAEAYISIKDGGESPYVSCPECGSDTYIVEENRCALCGERAETTCVRCGCEIPPEELSTSPMCSWCAHVSSKDD
;
A
#
# COMPACT_ATOMS: atom_id res chain seq x y z
N MET A 1 23.32 22.84 11.32
CA MET A 1 22.68 21.60 10.80
C MET A 1 21.93 22.01 9.56
N ASP A 2 22.33 21.52 8.41
CA ASP A 2 21.59 21.72 7.17
C ASP A 2 20.44 20.69 7.05
N LEU A 3 19.67 20.77 5.97
CA LEU A 3 18.49 19.92 5.78
C LEU A 3 18.87 18.45 5.57
N LEU A 4 19.94 18.20 4.81
CA LEU A 4 20.46 16.86 4.57
C LEU A 4 20.99 16.21 5.85
N GLU A 5 21.76 16.95 6.62
CA GLU A 5 22.29 16.48 7.91
C GLU A 5 21.15 16.09 8.87
N ASN A 6 20.09 16.92 8.94
CA ASN A 6 18.91 16.62 9.75
C ASN A 6 18.18 15.37 9.26
N ALA A 7 18.07 15.19 7.93
CA ALA A 7 17.47 13.98 7.34
C ALA A 7 18.24 12.72 7.73
N VAL A 8 19.56 12.74 7.56
CA VAL A 8 20.45 11.62 7.90
C VAL A 8 20.37 11.29 9.39
N GLN A 9 20.48 12.28 10.26
CA GLN A 9 20.40 12.06 11.71
C GLN A 9 19.05 11.49 12.12
N SER A 10 17.94 11.94 11.52
CA SER A 10 16.62 11.39 11.79
C SER A 10 16.55 9.90 11.42
N ILE A 11 17.11 9.50 10.27
CA ILE A 11 17.18 8.09 9.86
C ILE A 11 18.04 7.29 10.83
N GLN A 12 19.22 7.77 11.19
CA GLN A 12 20.15 7.11 12.11
C GLN A 12 19.50 6.85 13.45
N VAL A 13 18.90 7.87 14.06
CA VAL A 13 18.17 7.76 15.35
C VAL A 13 17.00 6.76 15.22
N GLY A 14 16.27 6.79 14.10
CA GLY A 14 15.19 5.85 13.86
C GLY A 14 15.66 4.39 13.78
N VAL A 15 16.80 4.13 13.17
CA VAL A 15 17.40 2.78 13.11
C VAL A 15 17.96 2.35 14.47
N GLU A 16 18.62 3.24 15.21
CA GLU A 16 19.06 2.97 16.58
C GLU A 16 17.88 2.61 17.50
N ASP A 17 16.79 3.36 17.44
CA ASP A 17 15.58 3.11 18.19
C ASP A 17 14.94 1.74 17.84
N TYR A 18 15.00 1.33 16.56
CA TYR A 18 14.58 0.00 16.12
C TYR A 18 15.44 -1.12 16.76
N VAL A 19 16.74 -0.96 16.78
CA VAL A 19 17.68 -1.94 17.39
C VAL A 19 17.44 -2.10 18.88
N ILE A 20 17.17 -0.99 19.60
CA ILE A 20 16.84 -1.02 21.03
C ILE A 20 15.55 -1.81 21.28
N GLY A 21 14.56 -1.73 20.39
CA GLY A 21 13.41 -2.63 20.35
C GLY A 21 12.41 -2.51 21.49
N SER A 22 12.50 -1.52 22.38
CA SER A 22 11.52 -1.29 23.46
C SER A 22 10.31 -0.50 22.95
N GLY A 23 9.11 -0.69 23.52
CA GLY A 23 7.87 -0.10 23.03
C GLY A 23 7.94 1.40 22.66
N PRO A 24 8.36 2.33 23.55
CA PRO A 24 8.49 3.75 23.20
C PRO A 24 9.53 4.00 22.09
N ARG A 25 10.59 3.19 22.03
CA ARG A 25 11.62 3.31 20.99
C ARG A 25 11.13 2.86 19.62
N LEU A 26 10.29 1.83 19.56
CA LEU A 26 9.67 1.40 18.30
C LEU A 26 8.76 2.48 17.70
N LEU A 27 8.00 3.20 18.55
CA LEU A 27 7.23 4.37 18.11
C LEU A 27 8.14 5.48 17.57
N SER A 28 9.24 5.76 18.26
CA SER A 28 10.24 6.75 17.86
C SER A 28 10.91 6.37 16.56
N SER A 29 11.24 5.08 16.36
CA SER A 29 11.81 4.55 15.11
C SER A 29 10.95 4.86 13.90
N ALA A 30 9.67 4.47 13.91
CA ALA A 30 8.77 4.72 12.80
C ALA A 30 8.63 6.22 12.46
N ARG A 31 8.52 7.08 13.48
CA ARG A 31 8.43 8.52 13.32
C ARG A 31 9.69 9.13 12.71
N ASN A 32 10.85 8.77 13.25
CA ASN A 32 12.13 9.34 12.85
C ASN A 32 12.52 8.91 11.43
N ILE A 33 12.31 7.65 11.06
CA ILE A 33 12.57 7.17 9.69
C ILE A 33 11.66 7.88 8.69
N HIS A 34 10.36 7.95 8.96
CA HIS A 34 9.42 8.66 8.09
C HIS A 34 9.77 10.16 7.95
N ALA A 35 10.12 10.83 9.07
CA ALA A 35 10.55 12.22 9.04
C ALA A 35 11.83 12.40 8.21
N GLY A 36 12.82 11.52 8.38
CA GLY A 36 14.06 11.53 7.62
C GLY A 36 13.82 11.40 6.11
N ILE A 37 12.93 10.51 5.68
CA ILE A 37 12.56 10.38 4.26
C ILE A 37 11.94 11.67 3.72
N LEU A 38 11.00 12.28 4.45
CA LEU A 38 10.39 13.55 4.03
C LEU A 38 11.42 14.69 3.94
N LEU A 39 12.44 14.69 4.82
CA LEU A 39 13.53 15.65 4.78
C LEU A 39 14.44 15.43 3.57
N LEU A 40 14.73 14.16 3.19
CA LEU A 40 15.45 13.85 1.93
C LEU A 40 14.69 14.36 0.71
N PHE A 41 13.38 14.17 0.67
CA PHE A 41 12.55 14.68 -0.42
C PHE A 41 12.59 16.21 -0.51
N LYS A 42 12.55 16.89 0.63
CA LYS A 42 12.70 18.35 0.68
C LYS A 42 14.11 18.80 0.29
N GLU A 43 15.14 18.04 0.62
CA GLU A 43 16.51 18.31 0.20
C GLU A 43 16.64 18.32 -1.32
N ALA A 44 16.04 17.34 -2.02
CA ALA A 44 16.02 17.32 -3.48
C ALA A 44 15.33 18.59 -4.06
N LEU A 45 14.20 19.00 -3.50
CA LEU A 45 13.53 20.23 -3.89
C LEU A 45 14.36 21.50 -3.56
N LEU A 46 15.04 21.49 -2.41
CA LEU A 46 15.89 22.62 -2.01
C LEU A 46 17.03 22.84 -3.00
N ARG A 47 17.71 21.77 -3.42
CA ARG A 47 18.80 21.82 -4.42
C ARG A 47 18.36 22.36 -5.78
N LEU A 48 17.09 22.14 -6.15
CA LEU A 48 16.50 22.66 -7.39
C LEU A 48 15.90 24.06 -7.24
N SER A 49 15.81 24.58 -6.01
CA SER A 49 15.27 25.93 -5.79
C SER A 49 16.16 26.98 -6.47
N PRO A 50 15.58 27.90 -7.25
CA PRO A 50 16.36 28.95 -7.92
C PRO A 50 17.17 29.78 -6.92
N PRO A 51 18.36 30.27 -7.28
CA PRO A 51 19.12 31.16 -6.45
C PRO A 51 18.30 32.40 -6.05
N ASN A 52 18.39 32.83 -4.80
CA ASN A 52 17.66 33.98 -4.23
C ASN A 52 16.14 33.86 -4.24
N SER A 53 15.61 32.63 -4.35
CA SER A 53 14.17 32.35 -4.31
C SER A 53 13.63 32.10 -2.89
N GLU A 54 14.43 32.29 -1.84
CA GLU A 54 14.09 31.95 -0.45
C GLU A 54 13.55 30.50 -0.33
N ASP A 55 14.28 29.58 -0.93
CA ASP A 55 13.95 28.13 -0.92
C ASP A 55 12.54 27.83 -1.46
N ALA A 56 12.15 28.49 -2.55
CA ALA A 56 10.78 28.48 -3.07
C ALA A 56 10.19 27.07 -3.19
N LEU A 57 11.00 26.09 -3.62
CA LEU A 57 10.49 24.72 -3.84
C LEU A 57 10.24 23.91 -2.57
N ILE A 58 10.66 24.39 -1.40
CA ILE A 58 10.31 23.75 -0.12
C ILE A 58 9.29 24.53 0.71
N LYS A 59 8.91 25.75 0.29
CA LYS A 59 7.87 26.56 0.97
C LYS A 59 6.48 26.19 0.49
N SER A 60 5.51 26.11 1.41
CA SER A 60 4.10 25.89 1.04
C SER A 60 3.52 27.09 0.27
N ALA A 61 3.95 28.29 0.57
CA ALA A 61 3.53 29.49 -0.15
C ALA A 61 4.65 30.02 -1.05
N ILE A 62 4.33 30.22 -2.32
CA ILE A 62 5.21 30.85 -3.32
C ILE A 62 4.49 32.08 -3.85
N VAL A 63 5.17 33.20 -3.88
CA VAL A 63 4.61 34.46 -4.35
C VAL A 63 5.45 35.09 -5.47
N PRO A 64 4.82 35.71 -6.48
CA PRO A 64 5.55 36.43 -7.51
C PRO A 64 6.10 37.73 -6.92
N THR A 65 7.35 38.07 -7.28
CA THR A 65 7.99 39.35 -6.96
C THR A 65 8.80 39.81 -8.17
N LYS A 66 9.31 41.04 -8.15
CA LYS A 66 10.23 41.52 -9.19
C LYS A 66 11.65 41.49 -8.67
N ASP A 67 12.57 40.99 -9.47
CA ASP A 67 14.00 41.06 -9.20
C ASP A 67 14.57 42.46 -9.53
N ALA A 68 15.87 42.64 -9.35
CA ALA A 68 16.57 43.89 -9.63
C ALA A 68 16.52 44.32 -11.12
N SER A 69 16.26 43.38 -12.04
CA SER A 69 16.09 43.64 -13.48
C SER A 69 14.65 44.00 -13.86
N GLY A 70 13.70 43.91 -12.92
CA GLY A 70 12.28 44.10 -13.16
C GLY A 70 11.56 42.84 -13.67
N SER A 71 12.26 41.68 -13.79
CA SER A 71 11.70 40.43 -14.20
C SER A 71 10.88 39.79 -13.07
N ILE A 72 9.78 39.09 -13.43
CA ILE A 72 8.97 38.36 -12.45
C ILE A 72 9.70 37.11 -12.04
N VAL A 73 9.95 36.96 -10.74
CA VAL A 73 10.51 35.77 -10.11
C VAL A 73 9.58 35.26 -9.02
N PHE A 74 9.66 33.97 -8.68
CA PHE A 74 8.85 33.34 -7.64
C PHE A 74 9.71 33.08 -6.42
N VAL A 75 9.30 33.59 -5.26
CA VAL A 75 10.03 33.41 -4.00
C VAL A 75 9.17 32.72 -2.96
N GLY A 76 9.82 31.93 -2.11
CA GLY A 76 9.17 31.27 -0.99
C GLY A 76 8.73 32.26 0.08
N ARG A 77 7.59 32.01 0.74
CA ARG A 77 7.08 32.90 1.80
C ARG A 77 6.66 32.12 3.04
N GLY A 78 6.99 32.69 4.20
CA GLY A 78 6.58 32.18 5.49
C GLY A 78 7.45 31.01 6.00
N LYS A 79 7.03 30.43 7.15
CA LYS A 79 7.77 29.34 7.83
C LYS A 79 7.29 27.95 7.44
N SER A 80 6.08 27.82 6.91
CA SER A 80 5.48 26.53 6.54
C SER A 80 6.18 25.93 5.33
N THR A 81 6.47 24.64 5.43
CA THR A 81 7.08 23.87 4.32
C THR A 81 6.09 22.89 3.73
N VAL A 82 6.36 22.45 2.51
CA VAL A 82 5.55 21.48 1.76
C VAL A 82 5.28 20.21 2.55
N LYS A 83 4.06 19.72 2.41
CA LYS A 83 3.60 18.42 2.93
C LYS A 83 3.67 17.37 1.83
N ARG A 84 3.39 16.10 2.16
CA ARG A 84 3.47 14.95 1.24
C ARG A 84 2.81 15.21 -0.13
N VAL A 85 1.56 15.70 -0.14
CA VAL A 85 0.82 15.95 -1.39
C VAL A 85 1.52 17.01 -2.26
N GLU A 86 1.94 18.12 -1.66
CA GLU A 86 2.66 19.18 -2.36
C GLU A 86 4.04 18.73 -2.85
N ILE A 87 4.72 17.82 -2.12
CA ILE A 87 5.99 17.19 -2.56
C ILE A 87 5.74 16.35 -3.80
N GLU A 88 4.73 15.50 -3.80
CA GLU A 88 4.37 14.65 -4.93
C GLU A 88 4.04 15.45 -6.20
N GLU A 89 3.24 16.51 -6.07
CA GLU A 89 2.92 17.43 -7.17
C GLU A 89 4.19 18.09 -7.76
N ARG A 90 5.10 18.53 -6.89
CA ARG A 90 6.37 19.14 -7.32
C ARG A 90 7.31 18.13 -7.95
N PHE A 91 7.40 16.93 -7.40
CA PHE A 91 8.19 15.82 -7.96
C PHE A 91 7.71 15.50 -9.39
N LYS A 92 6.39 15.37 -9.57
CA LYS A 92 5.79 15.14 -10.88
C LYS A 92 6.12 16.26 -11.86
N ALA A 93 6.02 17.52 -11.43
CA ALA A 93 6.31 18.70 -12.27
C ALA A 93 7.79 18.83 -12.63
N LEU A 94 8.68 18.38 -11.75
CA LEU A 94 10.15 18.50 -11.91
C LEU A 94 10.80 17.20 -12.39
N SER A 95 10.01 16.18 -12.72
CA SER A 95 10.49 14.85 -13.15
C SER A 95 11.41 14.16 -12.12
N ILE A 96 11.19 14.40 -10.83
CA ILE A 96 11.87 13.71 -9.73
C ILE A 96 11.16 12.37 -9.51
N SER A 97 11.93 11.28 -9.49
CA SER A 97 11.39 9.93 -9.34
C SER A 97 11.52 9.40 -7.91
N THR A 98 10.46 8.76 -7.43
CA THR A 98 10.52 8.00 -6.17
C THR A 98 9.45 6.91 -6.15
N ASP A 99 9.63 5.89 -5.31
CA ASP A 99 8.64 4.82 -5.11
C ASP A 99 7.55 5.28 -4.13
N TRP A 100 6.52 5.94 -4.67
CA TRP A 100 5.38 6.40 -3.89
C TRP A 100 4.60 5.25 -3.25
N LYS A 101 4.47 4.10 -3.93
CA LYS A 101 3.78 2.92 -3.37
C LYS A 101 4.46 2.46 -2.07
N ARG A 102 5.79 2.40 -2.09
CA ARG A 102 6.60 2.06 -0.91
C ARG A 102 6.53 3.14 0.18
N PHE A 103 6.62 4.41 -0.20
CA PHE A 103 6.46 5.52 0.76
C PHE A 103 5.08 5.49 1.44
N ASP A 104 4.01 5.18 0.72
CA ASP A 104 2.66 5.11 1.28
C ASP A 104 2.49 3.95 2.27
N LYS A 105 3.17 2.81 2.06
CA LYS A 105 3.25 1.74 3.06
C LYS A 105 3.90 2.23 4.36
N ILE A 106 5.06 2.89 4.25
CA ILE A 106 5.78 3.48 5.39
C ILE A 106 4.90 4.49 6.13
N ASN A 107 4.21 5.37 5.39
CA ASN A 107 3.32 6.39 5.93
C ASN A 107 2.10 5.77 6.64
N ARG A 108 1.55 4.66 6.11
CA ARG A 108 0.46 3.91 6.73
C ARG A 108 0.87 3.38 8.09
N VAL A 109 1.99 2.66 8.18
CA VAL A 109 2.51 2.12 9.44
C VAL A 109 2.74 3.25 10.46
N ARG A 110 3.35 4.37 10.04
CA ARG A 110 3.55 5.54 10.91
C ARG A 110 2.23 6.09 11.43
N ASN A 111 1.20 6.19 10.61
CA ASN A 111 -0.11 6.71 11.01
C ASN A 111 -0.82 5.77 11.98
N GLU A 112 -0.77 4.47 11.77
CA GLU A 112 -1.31 3.46 12.68
C GLU A 112 -0.65 3.56 14.06
N VAL A 113 0.68 3.67 14.07
CA VAL A 113 1.47 3.86 15.28
C VAL A 113 1.08 5.13 16.03
N GLU A 114 0.77 6.24 15.34
CA GLU A 114 0.40 7.50 15.99
C GLU A 114 -1.02 7.53 16.54
N HIS A 115 -1.96 6.86 15.87
CA HIS A 115 -3.38 7.03 16.17
C HIS A 115 -4.00 5.89 16.99
N PHE A 116 -3.42 4.69 16.96
CA PHE A 116 -4.10 3.50 17.48
C PHE A 116 -3.45 2.79 18.67
N TYR A 117 -2.35 3.30 19.25
CA TYR A 117 -1.66 2.65 20.39
C TYR A 117 -1.52 1.14 20.23
N THR A 118 -1.12 0.68 19.07
CA THR A 118 -0.94 -0.75 18.79
C THR A 118 0.23 -1.31 19.61
N ASN A 119 0.14 -2.58 20.01
CA ASN A 119 1.25 -3.34 20.58
C ASN A 119 2.31 -3.59 19.51
N LEU A 120 3.06 -2.53 19.18
CA LEU A 120 4.06 -2.54 18.14
C LEU A 120 5.23 -3.42 18.59
N THR A 121 5.52 -4.45 17.82
CA THR A 121 6.69 -5.32 18.03
C THR A 121 7.81 -4.94 17.07
N GLN A 122 9.05 -5.33 17.40
CA GLN A 122 10.18 -5.13 16.50
C GLN A 122 9.97 -5.86 15.17
N ALA A 123 9.41 -7.07 15.19
CA ALA A 123 9.06 -7.82 14.00
C ALA A 123 8.03 -7.09 13.11
N ALA A 124 7.04 -6.43 13.71
CA ALA A 124 6.06 -5.63 12.96
C ALA A 124 6.70 -4.41 12.25
N LEU A 125 7.80 -3.87 12.78
CA LEU A 125 8.54 -2.78 12.12
C LEU A 125 9.58 -3.25 11.09
N GLN A 126 9.85 -4.54 11.01
CA GLN A 126 10.87 -5.07 10.10
C GLN A 126 10.59 -4.70 8.65
N GLY A 127 9.34 -4.85 8.20
CA GLY A 127 8.90 -4.44 6.86
C GLY A 127 9.06 -2.94 6.62
N LEU A 128 8.75 -2.09 7.61
CA LEU A 128 8.97 -0.65 7.51
C LEU A 128 10.46 -0.32 7.31
N ILE A 129 11.35 -0.98 8.06
CA ILE A 129 12.81 -0.78 7.93
C ILE A 129 13.27 -1.22 6.54
N ALA A 130 12.84 -2.39 6.06
CA ALA A 130 13.20 -2.92 4.75
C ALA A 130 12.74 -2.00 3.61
N ASP A 131 11.47 -1.60 3.61
CA ASP A 131 10.92 -0.67 2.63
C ASP A 131 11.63 0.70 2.66
N SER A 132 11.92 1.19 3.87
CA SER A 132 12.65 2.45 4.04
C SER A 132 14.06 2.37 3.50
N PHE A 133 14.77 1.26 3.72
CA PHE A 133 16.12 1.05 3.20
C PHE A 133 16.16 1.16 1.68
N LEU A 134 15.30 0.42 1.00
CA LEU A 134 15.26 0.42 -0.47
C LEU A 134 14.89 1.80 -1.03
N LEU A 135 13.91 2.48 -0.43
CA LEU A 135 13.48 3.80 -0.85
C LEU A 135 14.59 4.85 -0.63
N ILE A 136 15.19 4.90 0.57
CA ILE A 136 16.25 5.84 0.92
C ILE A 136 17.48 5.62 0.04
N ARG A 137 17.93 4.37 -0.12
CA ARG A 137 19.08 4.00 -0.95
C ARG A 137 18.90 4.50 -2.39
N ASN A 138 17.79 4.13 -3.01
CA ASN A 138 17.54 4.48 -4.41
C ASN A 138 17.41 5.99 -4.59
N PHE A 139 16.69 6.68 -3.69
CA PHE A 139 16.49 8.12 -3.76
C PHE A 139 17.79 8.91 -3.58
N ILE A 140 18.64 8.53 -2.63
CA ILE A 140 19.96 9.18 -2.44
C ILE A 140 20.82 9.03 -3.70
N GLN A 141 20.84 7.83 -4.31
CA GLN A 141 21.63 7.58 -5.51
C GLN A 141 21.11 8.35 -6.73
N SER A 142 19.79 8.24 -7.02
CA SER A 142 19.22 8.78 -8.24
C SER A 142 19.00 10.30 -8.18
N GLU A 143 18.52 10.83 -7.05
CA GLU A 143 18.06 12.23 -6.98
C GLU A 143 19.02 13.15 -6.24
N LEU A 144 19.82 12.61 -5.31
CA LEU A 144 20.84 13.41 -4.61
C LEU A 144 22.25 13.22 -5.15
N GLY A 145 22.48 12.21 -6.03
CA GLY A 145 23.76 11.92 -6.64
C GLY A 145 24.87 11.59 -5.62
N ALA A 146 24.49 10.96 -4.50
CA ALA A 146 25.40 10.64 -3.40
C ALA A 146 25.44 9.14 -3.12
N GLU A 147 26.50 8.69 -2.45
CA GLU A 147 26.63 7.31 -1.99
C GLU A 147 25.90 7.12 -0.65
N PRO A 148 24.83 6.31 -0.60
CA PRO A 148 23.99 6.14 0.58
C PRO A 148 24.77 5.63 1.81
N HIS A 149 25.67 4.70 1.61
CA HIS A 149 26.52 4.16 2.67
C HIS A 149 27.35 5.25 3.36
N ASN A 150 27.96 6.15 2.56
CA ASN A 150 28.77 7.24 3.09
C ASN A 150 27.91 8.26 3.87
N LEU A 151 26.67 8.51 3.44
CA LEU A 151 25.77 9.44 4.12
C LEU A 151 25.20 8.85 5.39
N LEU A 152 24.73 7.60 5.37
CA LEU A 152 24.07 6.96 6.49
C LEU A 152 25.04 6.45 7.55
N GLY A 153 26.30 6.24 7.19
CA GLY A 153 27.34 5.63 8.03
C GLY A 153 27.20 4.11 8.14
N ASP A 154 28.33 3.45 8.45
CA ASP A 154 28.45 1.99 8.42
C ASP A 154 27.41 1.27 9.26
N GLN A 155 27.21 1.70 10.50
CA GLN A 155 26.31 1.01 11.43
C GLN A 155 24.85 1.03 10.95
N THR A 156 24.35 2.21 10.57
CA THR A 156 22.98 2.37 10.06
C THR A 156 22.78 1.58 8.77
N TRP A 157 23.74 1.70 7.83
CA TRP A 157 23.72 0.99 6.57
C TRP A 157 23.65 -0.53 6.76
N GLN A 158 24.57 -1.11 7.55
CA GLN A 158 24.62 -2.55 7.77
C GLN A 158 23.36 -3.08 8.49
N THR A 159 22.84 -2.32 9.45
CA THR A 159 21.60 -2.70 10.13
C THR A 159 20.41 -2.75 9.16
N MET A 160 20.21 -1.70 8.36
CA MET A 160 19.09 -1.63 7.42
C MET A 160 19.22 -2.69 6.31
N LEU A 161 20.44 -2.93 5.81
CA LEU A 161 20.71 -3.96 4.81
C LEU A 161 20.35 -5.35 5.34
N HIS A 162 20.84 -5.71 6.52
CA HIS A 162 20.56 -7.01 7.14
C HIS A 162 19.07 -7.23 7.39
N VAL A 163 18.37 -6.24 7.93
CA VAL A 163 16.93 -6.32 8.16
C VAL A 163 16.18 -6.49 6.84
N SER A 164 16.59 -5.80 5.78
CA SER A 164 15.98 -5.91 4.46
C SER A 164 16.17 -7.32 3.86
N GLU A 165 17.37 -7.87 3.94
CA GLU A 165 17.67 -9.22 3.43
C GLU A 165 16.84 -10.29 4.15
N VAL A 166 16.75 -10.24 5.47
CA VAL A 166 15.97 -11.18 6.27
C VAL A 166 14.48 -11.04 5.94
N TYR A 167 13.98 -9.83 5.86
CA TYR A 167 12.57 -9.58 5.54
C TYR A 167 12.19 -10.11 4.15
N GLU A 168 13.00 -9.86 3.13
CA GLU A 168 12.74 -10.32 1.77
C GLU A 168 12.79 -11.86 1.68
N GLU A 169 13.71 -12.50 2.39
CA GLU A 169 13.77 -13.96 2.45
C GLU A 169 12.53 -14.55 3.15
N GLU A 170 12.11 -14.00 4.30
CA GLU A 170 10.88 -14.42 4.98
C GLU A 170 9.64 -14.19 4.11
N LYS A 171 9.57 -13.05 3.40
CA LYS A 171 8.46 -12.75 2.48
C LYS A 171 8.39 -13.78 1.34
N LYS A 172 9.52 -14.13 0.76
CA LYS A 172 9.60 -15.17 -0.26
C LYS A 172 9.09 -16.51 0.25
N GLN A 173 9.50 -16.93 1.46
CA GLN A 173 9.03 -18.17 2.08
C GLN A 173 7.52 -18.15 2.37
N CYS A 174 6.97 -17.01 2.79
CA CYS A 174 5.53 -16.82 2.95
C CYS A 174 4.80 -16.99 1.61
N ALA A 175 5.25 -16.32 0.55
CA ALA A 175 4.67 -16.43 -0.79
C ALA A 175 4.73 -17.87 -1.31
N GLU A 176 5.87 -18.56 -1.21
CA GLU A 176 6.02 -19.96 -1.59
C GLU A 176 5.09 -20.91 -0.80
N SER A 177 4.70 -20.55 0.42
CA SER A 177 3.75 -21.34 1.20
C SER A 177 2.30 -21.07 0.78
N LEU A 178 1.96 -19.85 0.36
CA LEU A 178 0.66 -19.49 -0.20
C LEU A 178 0.45 -20.13 -1.59
N ASP A 179 1.48 -20.16 -2.42
CA ASP A 179 1.45 -20.81 -3.74
C ASP A 179 1.16 -22.31 -3.69
N LYS A 180 1.40 -22.97 -2.54
CA LYS A 180 1.09 -24.40 -2.36
C LYS A 180 -0.38 -24.66 -2.05
N VAL A 181 -1.16 -23.65 -1.75
CA VAL A 181 -2.60 -23.77 -1.53
C VAL A 181 -3.29 -23.73 -2.89
N ASP A 182 -4.14 -24.72 -3.16
CA ASP A 182 -5.00 -24.71 -4.34
C ASP A 182 -6.19 -23.77 -4.09
N TRP A 183 -6.05 -22.53 -4.57
CA TRP A 183 -7.07 -21.49 -4.40
C TRP A 183 -8.28 -21.67 -5.32
N GLU A 184 -8.22 -22.57 -6.30
CA GLU A 184 -9.25 -22.80 -7.31
C GLU A 184 -9.68 -21.52 -8.10
N SER A 185 -8.94 -20.42 -7.97
CA SER A 185 -9.19 -19.12 -8.57
C SER A 185 -7.87 -18.36 -8.73
N ASP A 186 -7.59 -17.91 -9.95
CA ASP A 186 -6.39 -17.11 -10.24
C ASP A 186 -6.47 -15.73 -9.57
N VAL A 187 -7.68 -15.17 -9.46
CA VAL A 187 -7.93 -13.91 -8.75
C VAL A 187 -7.60 -14.05 -7.27
N LEU A 188 -8.05 -15.13 -6.62
CA LEU A 188 -7.71 -15.38 -5.22
C LEU A 188 -6.22 -15.62 -5.01
N ALA A 189 -5.60 -16.44 -5.85
CA ALA A 189 -4.16 -16.72 -5.78
C ALA A 189 -3.34 -15.42 -5.82
N SER A 190 -3.70 -14.51 -6.73
CA SER A 190 -3.08 -13.19 -6.84
C SER A 190 -3.39 -12.30 -5.63
N GLY A 191 -4.67 -12.19 -5.25
CA GLY A 191 -5.10 -11.28 -4.19
C GLY A 191 -4.57 -11.64 -2.81
N VAL A 192 -4.42 -12.94 -2.52
CA VAL A 192 -3.86 -13.41 -1.22
C VAL A 192 -2.38 -13.04 -1.10
N LEU A 193 -1.62 -13.04 -2.19
CA LEU A 193 -0.22 -12.61 -2.20
C LEU A 193 -0.04 -11.11 -1.92
N ASP A 194 -1.05 -10.30 -2.24
CA ASP A 194 -1.04 -8.85 -2.04
C ASP A 194 -1.61 -8.44 -0.67
N LEU A 195 -2.11 -9.39 0.13
CA LEU A 195 -2.64 -9.09 1.47
C LEU A 195 -1.55 -8.63 2.44
N SER A 196 -1.97 -7.77 3.36
CA SER A 196 -1.19 -7.41 4.55
C SER A 196 -1.96 -7.71 5.83
N CYS A 197 -1.25 -7.97 6.92
CA CYS A 197 -1.83 -8.22 8.24
C CYS A 197 -2.63 -7.00 8.72
N ARG A 198 -3.87 -7.20 9.19
CA ARG A 198 -4.73 -6.13 9.69
C ARG A 198 -4.25 -5.48 10.98
N VAL A 199 -3.44 -6.20 11.75
CA VAL A 199 -2.96 -5.74 13.05
C VAL A 199 -1.66 -4.96 12.95
N CYS A 200 -0.70 -5.41 12.12
CA CYS A 200 0.63 -4.79 12.06
C CYS A 200 1.06 -4.32 10.66
N GLY A 201 0.23 -4.50 9.63
CA GLY A 201 0.53 -4.07 8.26
C GLY A 201 1.63 -4.88 7.55
N SER A 202 2.18 -5.93 8.17
CA SER A 202 3.22 -6.78 7.57
C SER A 202 2.65 -7.64 6.44
N GLU A 203 3.42 -7.81 5.37
CA GLU A 203 3.11 -8.70 4.24
C GLU A 203 3.54 -10.17 4.50
N LEU A 204 4.05 -10.48 5.71
CA LEU A 204 4.51 -11.82 6.07
C LEU A 204 3.33 -12.71 6.50
N LEU A 205 2.36 -12.89 5.63
CA LEU A 205 1.23 -13.79 5.82
C LEU A 205 1.53 -15.16 5.21
N LYS A 206 1.17 -16.21 5.93
CA LYS A 206 1.30 -17.60 5.46
C LYS A 206 0.16 -18.45 5.99
N PRO A 207 -0.16 -19.60 5.36
CA PRO A 207 -1.07 -20.58 5.95
C PRO A 207 -0.52 -21.07 7.30
N ARG A 208 -1.38 -21.13 8.31
CA ARG A 208 -1.00 -21.66 9.63
C ARG A 208 -0.58 -23.12 9.55
N GLU A 209 -1.33 -23.91 8.78
CA GLU A 209 -1.09 -25.32 8.51
C GLU A 209 -1.45 -25.61 7.05
N GLN A 210 -0.97 -26.72 6.50
CA GLN A 210 -1.38 -27.14 5.18
C GLN A 210 -2.84 -27.62 5.24
N ALA A 211 -3.76 -26.83 4.70
CA ALA A 211 -5.19 -27.13 4.70
C ALA A 211 -5.53 -28.17 3.61
N SER A 212 -6.59 -28.95 3.84
CA SER A 212 -7.11 -29.91 2.87
C SER A 212 -7.89 -29.22 1.74
N SER A 213 -8.42 -28.03 2.01
CA SER A 213 -9.13 -27.16 1.10
C SER A 213 -8.73 -25.72 1.38
N TYR A 214 -8.77 -24.85 0.36
CA TYR A 214 -8.51 -23.41 0.56
C TYR A 214 -9.52 -22.78 1.54
N GLN A 215 -10.75 -23.32 1.64
CA GLN A 215 -11.79 -22.87 2.57
C GLN A 215 -11.45 -23.14 4.05
N ASP A 216 -10.58 -24.12 4.33
CA ASP A 216 -10.11 -24.42 5.69
C ASP A 216 -8.85 -23.64 6.06
N THR A 217 -8.35 -22.77 5.15
CA THR A 217 -7.12 -22.04 5.36
C THR A 217 -7.30 -20.95 6.39
N VAL A 218 -6.44 -20.94 7.39
CA VAL A 218 -6.23 -19.86 8.33
C VAL A 218 -4.90 -19.22 8.01
N LEU A 219 -4.89 -17.90 7.80
CA LEU A 219 -3.66 -17.14 7.63
C LEU A 219 -3.10 -16.74 8.98
N ILE A 220 -1.80 -16.86 9.16
CA ILE A 220 -1.07 -16.37 10.33
C ILE A 220 -0.01 -15.35 9.89
N CYS A 221 0.10 -14.26 10.62
CA CYS A 221 1.15 -13.27 10.42
C CYS A 221 2.44 -13.68 11.14
N SER A 222 3.53 -13.90 10.40
CA SER A 222 4.85 -14.23 10.98
C SER A 222 5.43 -13.10 11.85
N SER A 223 5.01 -11.83 11.62
CA SER A 223 5.52 -10.67 12.37
C SER A 223 4.87 -10.48 13.73
N CYS A 224 3.55 -10.69 13.88
CA CYS A 224 2.83 -10.43 15.13
C CYS A 224 2.04 -11.61 15.68
N GLY A 225 1.93 -12.71 14.93
CA GLY A 225 1.20 -13.90 15.34
C GLY A 225 -0.33 -13.81 15.20
N ASP A 226 -0.86 -12.71 14.63
CA ASP A 226 -2.30 -12.56 14.40
C ASP A 226 -2.79 -13.60 13.41
N GLU A 227 -3.98 -14.14 13.66
CA GLU A 227 -4.61 -15.15 12.82
C GLU A 227 -5.88 -14.60 12.17
N GLU A 228 -6.08 -14.93 10.91
CA GLU A 228 -7.25 -14.51 10.13
C GLU A 228 -7.86 -15.74 9.45
N ASN A 229 -9.15 -15.96 9.67
CA ASN A 229 -9.89 -17.08 9.07
C ASN A 229 -10.32 -16.73 7.63
N PHE A 230 -10.72 -17.76 6.91
CA PHE A 230 -11.12 -17.74 5.51
C PHE A 230 -12.20 -16.67 5.23
N GLU A 231 -13.29 -16.64 6.02
CA GLU A 231 -14.39 -15.71 5.80
C GLU A 231 -13.96 -14.25 5.92
N SER A 232 -12.89 -13.99 6.66
CA SER A 232 -12.38 -12.65 6.91
C SER A 232 -11.40 -12.16 5.84
N PHE A 233 -10.50 -13.02 5.36
CA PHE A 233 -9.49 -12.56 4.40
C PHE A 233 -9.93 -12.66 2.93
N ILE A 234 -10.86 -13.56 2.56
CA ILE A 234 -11.29 -13.72 1.17
C ILE A 234 -11.88 -12.43 0.56
N PRO A 235 -12.80 -11.70 1.24
CA PRO A 235 -13.32 -10.44 0.68
C PRO A 235 -12.21 -9.42 0.41
N ARG A 236 -11.20 -9.39 1.26
CA ARG A 236 -10.03 -8.52 1.09
C ARG A 236 -9.16 -8.97 -0.07
N ALA A 237 -8.93 -10.27 -0.23
CA ALA A 237 -8.15 -10.80 -1.35
C ALA A 237 -8.79 -10.48 -2.69
N VAL A 238 -10.11 -10.65 -2.83
CA VAL A 238 -10.85 -10.24 -4.03
C VAL A 238 -10.72 -8.75 -4.27
N GLN A 239 -10.86 -7.94 -3.24
CA GLN A 239 -10.72 -6.49 -3.35
C GLN A 239 -9.29 -6.08 -3.75
N GLU A 240 -8.25 -6.63 -3.12
CA GLU A 240 -6.85 -6.30 -3.48
C GLU A 240 -6.55 -6.68 -4.92
N ALA A 241 -7.00 -7.84 -5.40
CA ALA A 241 -6.79 -8.27 -6.76
C ALA A 241 -7.50 -7.38 -7.80
N LEU A 242 -8.74 -6.99 -7.53
CA LEU A 242 -9.63 -6.41 -8.54
C LEU A 242 -9.95 -4.92 -8.37
N GLN A 243 -9.55 -4.26 -7.26
CA GLN A 243 -9.91 -2.84 -7.02
C GLN A 243 -9.41 -1.88 -8.11
N ALA A 244 -8.22 -2.12 -8.66
CA ALA A 244 -7.67 -1.27 -9.71
C ALA A 244 -8.48 -1.40 -11.01
N GLU A 245 -8.85 -2.62 -11.37
CA GLU A 245 -9.69 -2.91 -12.53
C GLU A 245 -11.11 -2.36 -12.32
N ALA A 246 -11.71 -2.57 -11.16
CA ALA A 246 -13.01 -2.03 -10.79
C ALA A 246 -13.05 -0.50 -10.92
N TYR A 247 -12.01 0.19 -10.42
CA TYR A 247 -11.92 1.64 -10.53
C TYR A 247 -11.88 2.12 -11.99
N ILE A 248 -11.07 1.46 -12.83
CA ILE A 248 -10.93 1.81 -14.26
C ILE A 248 -12.24 1.53 -15.00
N SER A 249 -12.81 0.34 -14.82
CA SER A 249 -14.05 -0.10 -15.47
C SER A 249 -15.22 0.85 -15.15
N ILE A 250 -15.46 1.14 -13.89
CA ILE A 250 -16.53 2.05 -13.44
C ILE A 250 -16.30 3.47 -13.99
N LYS A 251 -15.07 3.96 -13.99
CA LYS A 251 -14.74 5.29 -14.52
C LYS A 251 -15.03 5.41 -16.02
N ASP A 252 -14.83 4.34 -16.77
CA ASP A 252 -15.06 4.28 -18.21
C ASP A 252 -16.53 3.91 -18.57
N GLY A 253 -17.41 3.79 -17.55
CA GLY A 253 -18.83 3.46 -17.70
C GLY A 253 -19.12 1.97 -17.93
N GLY A 254 -18.16 1.10 -17.58
CA GLY A 254 -18.30 -0.35 -17.59
C GLY A 254 -18.79 -0.92 -16.26
N GLU A 255 -18.87 -2.24 -16.18
CA GLU A 255 -19.33 -2.98 -14.99
C GLU A 255 -18.15 -3.35 -14.09
N SER A 256 -18.44 -3.58 -12.79
CA SER A 256 -17.44 -4.04 -11.82
C SER A 256 -17.01 -5.48 -12.14
N PRO A 257 -15.71 -5.83 -12.02
CA PRO A 257 -15.24 -7.20 -12.21
C PRO A 257 -15.68 -8.15 -11.09
N TYR A 258 -16.18 -7.64 -9.96
CA TYR A 258 -16.79 -8.43 -8.89
C TYR A 258 -18.04 -7.73 -8.33
N VAL A 259 -18.98 -8.52 -7.87
CA VAL A 259 -20.27 -8.06 -7.35
C VAL A 259 -20.65 -8.82 -6.09
N SER A 260 -21.77 -8.41 -5.45
CA SER A 260 -22.33 -9.15 -4.30
C SER A 260 -22.85 -10.51 -4.76
N CYS A 261 -22.46 -11.55 -4.03
CA CYS A 261 -22.93 -12.91 -4.30
C CYS A 261 -24.43 -13.03 -3.98
N PRO A 262 -25.25 -13.57 -4.90
CA PRO A 262 -26.69 -13.73 -4.66
C PRO A 262 -27.03 -14.71 -3.54
N GLU A 263 -26.12 -15.64 -3.20
CA GLU A 263 -26.36 -16.65 -2.15
C GLU A 263 -25.88 -16.18 -0.77
N CYS A 264 -24.61 -15.74 -0.64
CA CYS A 264 -24.05 -15.38 0.66
C CYS A 264 -24.04 -13.87 0.93
N GLY A 265 -24.38 -13.02 -0.04
CA GLY A 265 -24.45 -11.57 0.09
C GLY A 265 -23.10 -10.86 0.23
N SER A 266 -21.98 -11.58 0.17
CA SER A 266 -20.62 -10.99 0.24
C SER A 266 -20.20 -10.46 -1.12
N ASP A 267 -19.41 -9.38 -1.16
CA ASP A 267 -18.84 -8.77 -2.38
C ASP A 267 -17.63 -9.59 -2.88
N THR A 268 -17.88 -10.87 -3.18
CA THR A 268 -16.85 -11.85 -3.53
C THR A 268 -17.21 -12.69 -4.77
N TYR A 269 -18.25 -12.30 -5.50
CA TYR A 269 -18.60 -12.97 -6.75
C TYR A 269 -17.75 -12.40 -7.88
N ILE A 270 -16.82 -13.21 -8.41
CA ILE A 270 -15.90 -12.84 -9.48
C ILE A 270 -16.62 -13.10 -10.80
N VAL A 271 -16.87 -12.03 -11.57
CA VAL A 271 -17.69 -12.08 -12.78
C VAL A 271 -17.04 -12.96 -13.87
N GLU A 272 -15.75 -12.79 -14.13
CA GLU A 272 -15.02 -13.54 -15.14
C GLU A 272 -14.97 -15.05 -14.85
N GLU A 273 -14.85 -15.41 -13.56
CA GLU A 273 -14.82 -16.81 -13.12
C GLU A 273 -16.23 -17.42 -12.95
N ASN A 274 -17.27 -16.59 -13.05
CA ASN A 274 -18.67 -16.97 -12.80
C ASN A 274 -18.81 -17.75 -11.47
N ARG A 275 -18.18 -17.25 -10.39
CA ARG A 275 -18.09 -17.95 -9.12
C ARG A 275 -17.92 -17.00 -7.95
N CYS A 276 -18.57 -17.32 -6.84
CA CYS A 276 -18.30 -16.68 -5.56
C CYS A 276 -17.03 -17.26 -4.92
N ALA A 277 -16.05 -16.42 -4.63
CA ALA A 277 -14.81 -16.82 -3.99
C ALA A 277 -15.01 -17.31 -2.53
N LEU A 278 -16.08 -16.84 -1.86
CA LEU A 278 -16.36 -17.19 -0.47
C LEU A 278 -17.17 -18.48 -0.32
N CYS A 279 -18.32 -18.58 -1.00
CA CYS A 279 -19.21 -19.74 -0.83
C CYS A 279 -19.14 -20.75 -1.99
N GLY A 280 -18.44 -20.41 -3.08
CA GLY A 280 -18.30 -21.28 -4.26
C GLY A 280 -19.52 -21.27 -5.20
N GLU A 281 -20.58 -20.49 -4.89
CA GLU A 281 -21.79 -20.42 -5.70
C GLU A 281 -21.51 -19.94 -7.13
N ARG A 282 -22.24 -20.52 -8.08
CA ARG A 282 -22.24 -20.13 -9.48
C ARG A 282 -23.64 -19.69 -9.87
N ALA A 283 -23.78 -18.47 -10.36
CA ALA A 283 -25.06 -17.95 -10.81
C ALA A 283 -25.33 -18.29 -12.27
N GLU A 284 -26.62 -18.39 -12.62
CA GLU A 284 -27.03 -18.49 -14.01
C GLU A 284 -26.85 -17.12 -14.70
N THR A 285 -26.01 -17.08 -15.71
CA THR A 285 -25.73 -15.85 -16.49
C THR A 285 -26.65 -15.69 -17.70
N THR A 286 -27.50 -16.69 -17.98
CA THR A 286 -28.43 -16.66 -19.11
C THR A 286 -29.84 -16.97 -18.62
N CYS A 287 -30.77 -16.08 -18.95
CA CYS A 287 -32.18 -16.25 -18.57
C CYS A 287 -32.81 -17.48 -19.22
N VAL A 288 -33.30 -18.42 -18.42
CA VAL A 288 -33.91 -19.69 -18.89
C VAL A 288 -35.21 -19.46 -19.70
N ARG A 289 -35.87 -18.28 -19.56
CA ARG A 289 -37.15 -17.99 -20.24
C ARG A 289 -36.93 -17.30 -21.59
N CYS A 290 -36.06 -16.33 -21.69
CA CYS A 290 -35.89 -15.52 -22.91
C CYS A 290 -34.52 -15.65 -23.57
N GLY A 291 -33.56 -16.33 -22.92
CA GLY A 291 -32.20 -16.53 -23.44
C GLY A 291 -31.31 -15.28 -23.46
N CYS A 292 -31.76 -14.16 -22.83
CA CYS A 292 -30.88 -13.00 -22.71
C CYS A 292 -29.81 -13.21 -21.64
N GLU A 293 -28.70 -12.55 -21.77
CA GLU A 293 -27.66 -12.47 -20.76
C GLU A 293 -28.19 -11.67 -19.55
N ILE A 294 -27.89 -12.15 -18.34
CA ILE A 294 -28.24 -11.50 -17.07
C ILE A 294 -27.03 -10.66 -16.66
N PRO A 295 -27.16 -9.33 -16.56
CA PRO A 295 -26.05 -8.48 -16.12
C PRO A 295 -25.54 -8.87 -14.73
N PRO A 296 -24.25 -8.67 -14.41
CA PRO A 296 -23.66 -9.03 -13.13
C PRO A 296 -24.38 -8.43 -11.92
N GLU A 297 -24.87 -7.20 -12.01
CA GLU A 297 -25.65 -6.53 -10.97
C GLU A 297 -27.08 -7.07 -10.78
N GLU A 298 -27.60 -7.84 -11.74
CA GLU A 298 -28.91 -8.49 -11.68
C GLU A 298 -28.82 -9.97 -11.29
N LEU A 299 -27.61 -10.50 -11.03
CA LEU A 299 -27.44 -11.88 -10.61
C LEU A 299 -28.25 -12.18 -9.35
N SER A 300 -29.01 -13.24 -9.39
CA SER A 300 -29.85 -13.68 -8.27
C SER A 300 -29.88 -15.21 -8.23
N THR A 301 -30.45 -15.77 -7.18
CA THR A 301 -30.72 -17.21 -7.08
C THR A 301 -31.79 -17.70 -8.06
N SER A 302 -32.49 -16.77 -8.72
CA SER A 302 -33.47 -17.09 -9.77
C SER A 302 -32.76 -17.19 -11.13
N PRO A 303 -33.04 -18.24 -11.93
CA PRO A 303 -32.44 -18.40 -13.26
C PRO A 303 -33.10 -17.52 -14.34
N MET A 304 -33.83 -16.47 -13.95
CA MET A 304 -34.51 -15.55 -14.86
C MET A 304 -34.03 -14.12 -14.69
N CYS A 305 -33.91 -13.39 -15.81
CA CYS A 305 -33.63 -11.94 -15.76
C CYS A 305 -34.76 -11.20 -15.03
N SER A 306 -34.47 -10.01 -14.53
CA SER A 306 -35.40 -9.16 -13.77
C SER A 306 -36.75 -8.95 -14.49
N TRP A 307 -36.72 -8.75 -15.81
CA TRP A 307 -37.93 -8.63 -16.63
C TRP A 307 -38.76 -9.92 -16.64
N CYS A 308 -38.18 -11.08 -16.91
CA CYS A 308 -38.89 -12.36 -16.97
C CYS A 308 -39.44 -12.76 -15.58
N ALA A 309 -38.68 -12.52 -14.53
CA ALA A 309 -39.14 -12.72 -13.14
C ALA A 309 -40.36 -11.85 -12.80
N HIS A 310 -40.29 -10.56 -13.16
CA HIS A 310 -41.42 -9.64 -12.96
C HIS A 310 -42.70 -10.03 -13.76
N VAL A 311 -42.52 -10.48 -15.02
CA VAL A 311 -43.68 -10.94 -15.80
C VAL A 311 -44.28 -12.22 -15.22
N SER A 312 -43.46 -13.18 -14.77
CA SER A 312 -43.96 -14.42 -14.17
C SER A 312 -44.68 -14.18 -12.85
N SER A 313 -44.26 -13.19 -12.05
CA SER A 313 -44.93 -12.86 -10.76
C SER A 313 -46.30 -12.16 -10.94
N LYS A 314 -46.65 -11.75 -12.16
CA LYS A 314 -47.98 -11.16 -12.45
C LYS A 314 -48.99 -12.17 -13.01
N ASP A 315 -48.48 -13.34 -13.43
CA ASP A 315 -49.32 -14.42 -13.97
C ASP A 315 -49.83 -15.39 -12.87
N ASP A 316 -49.38 -15.22 -11.61
CA ASP A 316 -49.88 -15.88 -10.38
C ASP A 316 -50.84 -14.94 -9.62
#